data_e3145bb1dfd53c44b971a8b75640346b
#
_entry.id   e3145bb1dfd53c44b971a8b75640346b
#
_cell.length_a   1.000
_cell.length_b   1.000
_cell.length_c   1.000
_cell.angle_alpha   90.00
_cell.angle_beta   90.00
_cell.angle_gamma   90.00
#
_symmetry.space_group_name_H-M   'P 1'
#
loop_
_entity.id
_entity.type
_entity.pdbx_description
1 polymer ?
#
loop_
_entity_poly.entity_id
_entity_poly.type
_entity_poly.pdbx_seq_one_letter_code
_entity_poly.pdbx_strand_id
1 'polypeptide(L)'
;MKGNYLARFGLVIVLLVTALATSCSRKTEAGPPLKPTAFGAAMVESSGGKQVAQTGSLLPQPVVVQVNDEKGTALPGALVEFAAAPGVTFDPPSGLTDSSGQVTTNVSLGGMAGRYQIVASTPDKSHKKVDLKIEEIALGYQQDLGRHLNDQYCERCHNPESTVERVSNFDNLEVKPHPFTEGDTLNKMSDSDLTAIISHGGPALDKSALMPAWGDTLSKSDIQALISYIRAISDPPSRNTGPVYAKD
;
A
#
# COMPACT_ATOMS: atom_id res chain seq x y z
N MET A 1 34.56 -11.46 83.98
CA MET A 1 34.34 -10.02 83.77
C MET A 1 33.36 -9.90 82.66
N LYS A 2 32.16 -9.34 82.91
CA LYS A 2 30.98 -9.33 82.06
C LYS A 2 31.04 -8.05 81.22
N GLY A 3 30.90 -8.17 79.93
CA GLY A 3 30.73 -7.04 79.02
C GLY A 3 29.46 -7.18 78.18
N ASN A 4 28.44 -6.37 78.51
CA ASN A 4 27.16 -6.28 77.85
C ASN A 4 27.27 -5.48 76.53
N TYR A 5 26.85 -6.04 75.39
CA TYR A 5 26.64 -5.28 74.19
C TYR A 5 25.14 -5.18 73.94
N LEU A 6 24.64 -3.97 74.08
CA LEU A 6 23.29 -3.56 73.72
C LEU A 6 23.17 -3.46 72.18
N ALA A 7 22.35 -4.30 71.66
CA ALA A 7 21.94 -4.21 70.22
C ALA A 7 20.94 -3.05 70.06
N ARG A 8 21.30 -2.07 69.24
CA ARG A 8 20.39 -1.02 68.76
C ARG A 8 19.72 -1.54 67.47
N PHE A 9 18.43 -1.86 67.52
CA PHE A 9 17.61 -2.07 66.35
C PHE A 9 17.27 -0.70 65.72
N GLY A 10 17.85 -0.44 64.56
CA GLY A 10 17.45 0.68 63.70
C GLY A 10 16.29 0.26 62.83
N LEU A 11 15.14 0.87 63.09
CA LEU A 11 13.93 0.71 62.27
C LEU A 11 14.10 1.51 60.97
N VAL A 12 14.32 0.82 59.83
CA VAL A 12 14.34 1.42 58.52
C VAL A 12 12.91 1.43 57.99
N ILE A 13 12.26 2.58 58.00
CA ILE A 13 10.97 2.81 57.38
C ILE A 13 11.25 3.02 55.88
N VAL A 14 10.94 1.99 55.06
CA VAL A 14 10.90 2.09 53.59
C VAL A 14 9.56 2.72 53.19
N LEU A 15 9.60 4.00 52.86
CA LEU A 15 8.49 4.69 52.22
C LEU A 15 8.37 4.22 50.75
N LEU A 16 7.41 3.33 50.47
CA LEU A 16 7.00 2.96 49.12
C LEU A 16 6.19 4.11 48.53
N VAL A 17 6.81 4.95 47.71
CA VAL A 17 6.10 5.93 46.87
C VAL A 17 5.54 5.19 45.65
N THR A 18 4.27 4.80 45.71
CA THR A 18 3.53 4.31 44.56
C THR A 18 3.18 5.51 43.67
N ALA A 19 3.96 5.74 42.62
CA ALA A 19 3.64 6.65 41.56
C ALA A 19 2.47 6.03 40.72
N LEU A 20 1.26 6.49 40.98
CA LEU A 20 0.12 6.26 40.08
C LEU A 20 0.41 7.01 38.77
N ALA A 21 0.92 6.29 37.78
CA ALA A 21 0.96 6.76 36.39
C ALA A 21 -0.48 6.79 35.85
N THR A 22 -1.17 7.92 36.01
CA THR A 22 -2.40 8.20 35.29
C THR A 22 -2.04 8.37 33.81
N SER A 23 -2.15 7.27 33.05
CA SER A 23 -2.12 7.30 31.58
C SER A 23 -3.33 8.09 31.11
N CYS A 24 -3.15 9.38 30.84
CA CYS A 24 -4.13 10.18 30.12
C CYS A 24 -4.16 9.68 28.67
N SER A 25 -5.02 8.71 28.39
CA SER A 25 -5.44 8.41 27.02
C SER A 25 -6.18 9.66 26.53
N ARG A 26 -5.50 10.52 25.76
CA ARG A 26 -6.17 11.59 25.02
C ARG A 26 -7.11 10.90 24.03
N LYS A 27 -8.39 10.82 24.37
CA LYS A 27 -9.44 10.67 23.38
C LYS A 27 -9.30 11.89 22.47
N THR A 28 -8.88 11.67 21.22
CA THR A 28 -9.00 12.69 20.17
C THR A 28 -10.50 12.96 20.07
N GLU A 29 -10.94 14.10 20.58
CA GLU A 29 -12.32 14.53 20.38
C GLU A 29 -12.51 14.68 18.87
N ALA A 30 -13.47 13.93 18.32
CA ALA A 30 -13.88 14.12 16.95
C ALA A 30 -14.37 15.57 16.81
N GLY A 31 -13.75 16.32 15.90
CA GLY A 31 -14.20 17.68 15.59
C GLY A 31 -15.68 17.71 15.22
N PRO A 32 -16.31 18.89 15.19
CA PRO A 32 -17.72 19.00 14.78
C PRO A 32 -17.90 18.37 13.39
N PRO A 33 -19.04 17.70 13.15
CA PRO A 33 -19.29 17.02 11.89
C PRO A 33 -19.19 18.01 10.72
N LEU A 34 -18.45 17.61 9.69
CA LEU A 34 -18.30 18.40 8.46
C LEU A 34 -19.67 18.52 7.78
N LYS A 35 -20.08 19.75 7.44
CA LYS A 35 -21.33 20.01 6.74
C LYS A 35 -21.05 20.29 5.28
N PRO A 36 -21.51 19.44 4.33
CA PRO A 36 -21.35 19.70 2.91
C PRO A 36 -22.15 20.96 2.51
N THR A 37 -21.56 21.74 1.62
CA THR A 37 -22.23 22.88 0.97
C THR A 37 -22.63 22.54 -0.46
N ALA A 38 -22.18 21.38 -0.97
CA ALA A 38 -22.43 20.87 -2.31
C ALA A 38 -22.62 19.35 -2.29
N PHE A 39 -23.29 18.82 -3.33
CA PHE A 39 -23.60 17.39 -3.47
C PHE A 39 -23.06 16.89 -4.81
N GLY A 40 -22.23 15.85 -4.76
CA GLY A 40 -21.54 15.31 -5.93
C GLY A 40 -22.44 14.44 -6.81
N ALA A 41 -22.17 14.42 -8.10
CA ALA A 41 -22.82 13.52 -9.05
C ALA A 41 -21.87 12.39 -9.52
N ALA A 42 -20.57 12.64 -9.52
CA ALA A 42 -19.53 11.68 -9.87
C ALA A 42 -18.23 11.97 -9.11
N MET A 43 -17.40 10.95 -8.99
CA MET A 43 -16.04 11.08 -8.46
C MET A 43 -15.05 10.44 -9.41
N VAL A 44 -13.85 11.00 -9.45
CA VAL A 44 -12.71 10.45 -10.16
C VAL A 44 -11.48 10.46 -9.25
N GLU A 45 -10.64 9.45 -9.40
CA GLU A 45 -9.31 9.46 -8.79
C GLU A 45 -8.44 10.45 -9.57
N SER A 46 -7.87 11.42 -8.87
CA SER A 46 -6.94 12.37 -9.45
C SER A 46 -5.50 11.88 -9.36
N SER A 47 -5.15 11.25 -8.26
CA SER A 47 -3.83 10.63 -8.05
C SER A 47 -3.82 9.71 -6.83
N GLY A 48 -2.79 8.91 -6.72
CA GLY A 48 -2.49 8.12 -5.53
C GLY A 48 -3.20 6.78 -5.44
N GLY A 49 -3.81 6.29 -6.51
CA GLY A 49 -4.29 4.91 -6.59
C GLY A 49 -3.28 3.97 -7.24
N LYS A 50 -3.54 2.68 -7.15
CA LYS A 50 -2.69 1.58 -7.64
C LYS A 50 -1.27 1.58 -7.06
N GLN A 51 -1.10 2.10 -5.86
CA GLN A 51 0.18 2.09 -5.18
C GLN A 51 0.48 0.71 -4.59
N VAL A 52 1.77 0.44 -4.47
CA VAL A 52 2.30 -0.79 -3.88
C VAL A 52 3.15 -0.41 -2.69
N ALA A 53 2.81 -0.92 -1.51
CA ALA A 53 3.56 -0.64 -0.29
C ALA A 53 3.61 -1.87 0.61
N GLN A 54 4.48 -1.87 1.61
CA GLN A 54 4.57 -2.94 2.59
C GLN A 54 3.34 -2.96 3.50
N THR A 55 2.93 -4.16 3.97
CA THR A 55 1.88 -4.29 4.98
C THR A 55 2.13 -3.39 6.18
N GLY A 56 1.07 -2.72 6.66
CA GLY A 56 1.14 -1.83 7.82
C GLY A 56 1.84 -0.49 7.59
N SER A 57 2.29 -0.20 6.37
CA SER A 57 2.99 1.05 6.06
C SER A 57 2.04 2.12 5.51
N LEU A 58 2.50 3.37 5.60
CA LEU A 58 1.90 4.49 4.90
C LEU A 58 2.15 4.36 3.39
N LEU A 59 1.16 4.66 2.56
CA LEU A 59 1.34 4.74 1.12
C LEU A 59 2.33 5.87 0.76
N PRO A 60 3.16 5.68 -0.28
CA PRO A 60 4.16 6.67 -0.71
C PRO A 60 3.58 8.03 -1.08
N GLN A 61 2.36 8.04 -1.63
CA GLN A 61 1.66 9.26 -2.02
C GLN A 61 0.25 9.27 -1.40
N PRO A 62 -0.29 10.46 -1.08
CA PRO A 62 -1.66 10.58 -0.65
C PRO A 62 -2.63 10.21 -1.77
N VAL A 63 -3.77 9.68 -1.40
CA VAL A 63 -4.90 9.46 -2.30
C VAL A 63 -5.66 10.79 -2.48
N VAL A 64 -5.84 11.20 -3.72
CA VAL A 64 -6.54 12.42 -4.10
C VAL A 64 -7.76 12.07 -4.96
N VAL A 65 -8.93 12.50 -4.50
CA VAL A 65 -10.21 12.29 -5.19
C VAL A 65 -10.80 13.63 -5.58
N GLN A 66 -11.30 13.74 -6.80
CA GLN A 66 -12.06 14.89 -7.27
C GLN A 66 -13.55 14.54 -7.35
N VAL A 67 -14.39 15.42 -6.82
CA VAL A 67 -15.84 15.35 -6.95
C VAL A 67 -16.31 16.28 -8.07
N ASN A 68 -17.20 15.79 -8.91
CA ASN A 68 -17.75 16.54 -10.02
C ASN A 68 -19.28 16.66 -9.90
N ASP A 69 -19.82 17.73 -10.48
CA ASP A 69 -21.24 17.93 -10.67
C ASP A 69 -21.79 17.09 -11.86
N GLU A 70 -23.09 17.22 -12.15
CA GLU A 70 -23.76 16.53 -13.25
C GLU A 70 -23.22 16.91 -14.63
N LYS A 71 -22.49 18.01 -14.76
CA LYS A 71 -21.86 18.48 -15.99
C LYS A 71 -20.41 18.08 -16.12
N GLY A 72 -19.87 17.37 -15.11
CA GLY A 72 -18.46 17.00 -15.04
C GLY A 72 -17.55 18.11 -14.54
N THR A 73 -18.10 19.21 -14.01
CA THR A 73 -17.31 20.32 -13.47
C THR A 73 -16.91 20.00 -12.01
N ALA A 74 -15.67 20.31 -11.67
CA ALA A 74 -15.13 20.15 -10.31
C ALA A 74 -15.99 20.90 -9.29
N LEU A 75 -16.33 20.24 -8.18
CA LEU A 75 -17.33 20.69 -7.21
C LEU A 75 -16.68 20.97 -5.85
N PRO A 76 -16.45 22.22 -5.46
CA PRO A 76 -15.97 22.59 -4.13
C PRO A 76 -17.05 22.38 -3.05
N GLY A 77 -16.61 22.07 -1.82
CA GLY A 77 -17.46 21.96 -0.64
C GLY A 77 -18.32 20.68 -0.57
N ALA A 78 -18.04 19.69 -1.40
CA ALA A 78 -18.63 18.35 -1.30
C ALA A 78 -17.94 17.56 -0.19
N LEU A 79 -18.71 16.82 0.63
CA LEU A 79 -18.16 15.91 1.63
C LEU A 79 -17.70 14.62 0.96
N VAL A 80 -16.48 14.18 1.29
CA VAL A 80 -15.98 12.84 0.95
C VAL A 80 -15.60 12.10 2.22
N GLU A 81 -16.06 10.87 2.35
CA GLU A 81 -15.71 9.93 3.42
C GLU A 81 -14.92 8.77 2.82
N PHE A 82 -13.85 8.35 3.50
CA PHE A 82 -13.03 7.22 3.09
C PHE A 82 -13.28 6.01 3.99
N ALA A 83 -13.41 4.85 3.39
CA ALA A 83 -13.58 3.58 4.06
C ALA A 83 -12.79 2.47 3.36
N ALA A 84 -12.37 1.46 4.12
CA ALA A 84 -11.73 0.26 3.61
C ALA A 84 -11.89 -0.91 4.59
N ALA A 85 -11.27 -2.06 4.28
CA ALA A 85 -11.18 -3.20 5.17
C ALA A 85 -10.58 -2.83 6.55
N PRO A 86 -10.90 -3.59 7.61
CA PRO A 86 -10.32 -3.39 8.92
C PRO A 86 -8.77 -3.37 8.88
N GLY A 87 -8.19 -2.43 9.62
CA GLY A 87 -6.74 -2.23 9.70
C GLY A 87 -6.18 -1.18 8.75
N VAL A 88 -6.94 -0.74 7.74
CA VAL A 88 -6.59 0.45 6.94
C VAL A 88 -7.01 1.70 7.69
N THR A 89 -6.14 2.70 7.71
CA THR A 89 -6.43 3.98 8.36
C THR A 89 -6.25 5.14 7.40
N PHE A 90 -7.00 6.21 7.62
CA PHE A 90 -7.02 7.41 6.80
C PHE A 90 -6.73 8.64 7.65
N ASP A 91 -5.96 9.58 7.13
CA ASP A 91 -5.67 10.85 7.78
C ASP A 91 -5.70 12.01 6.76
N PRO A 92 -6.78 12.82 6.75
CA PRO A 92 -8.03 12.68 7.50
C PRO A 92 -8.95 11.58 6.93
N PRO A 93 -9.87 10.98 7.73
CA PRO A 93 -10.82 9.97 7.26
C PRO A 93 -11.99 10.54 6.45
N SER A 94 -12.16 11.84 6.45
CA SER A 94 -13.13 12.56 5.65
C SER A 94 -12.72 14.00 5.46
N GLY A 95 -13.19 14.64 4.40
CA GLY A 95 -12.89 16.04 4.11
C GLY A 95 -13.94 16.70 3.21
N LEU A 96 -13.94 18.02 3.18
CA LEU A 96 -14.66 18.79 2.17
C LEU A 96 -13.72 19.06 1.01
N THR A 97 -14.21 18.95 -0.22
CA THR A 97 -13.44 19.29 -1.41
C THR A 97 -13.07 20.79 -1.41
N ASP A 98 -11.84 21.06 -1.84
CA ASP A 98 -11.28 22.40 -1.96
C ASP A 98 -11.82 23.17 -3.17
N SER A 99 -11.21 24.32 -3.51
CA SER A 99 -11.59 25.15 -4.67
C SER A 99 -11.42 24.44 -6.02
N SER A 100 -10.58 23.41 -6.09
CA SER A 100 -10.40 22.56 -7.28
C SER A 100 -11.31 21.33 -7.30
N GLY A 101 -12.22 21.22 -6.33
CA GLY A 101 -13.10 20.07 -6.17
C GLY A 101 -12.41 18.81 -5.63
N GLN A 102 -11.22 18.94 -5.05
CA GLN A 102 -10.40 17.82 -4.62
C GLN A 102 -10.36 17.67 -3.09
N VAL A 103 -10.22 16.44 -2.65
CA VAL A 103 -9.94 16.07 -1.25
C VAL A 103 -8.78 15.08 -1.23
N THR A 104 -7.94 15.20 -0.21
CA THR A 104 -6.72 14.40 -0.05
C THR A 104 -6.75 13.66 1.28
N THR A 105 -6.29 12.42 1.29
CA THR A 105 -6.08 11.64 2.51
C THR A 105 -4.77 10.83 2.42
N ASN A 106 -4.06 10.73 3.54
CA ASN A 106 -2.95 9.80 3.69
C ASN A 106 -3.52 8.45 4.13
N VAL A 107 -3.03 7.37 3.55
CA VAL A 107 -3.54 6.01 3.78
C VAL A 107 -2.44 5.13 4.34
N SER A 108 -2.69 4.51 5.50
CA SER A 108 -1.85 3.42 6.00
C SER A 108 -2.55 2.09 5.77
N LEU A 109 -1.84 1.15 5.12
CA LEU A 109 -2.39 -0.16 4.80
C LEU A 109 -2.50 -1.06 6.03
N GLY A 110 -3.38 -2.05 5.96
CA GLY A 110 -3.52 -3.06 7.01
C GLY A 110 -2.33 -4.03 7.07
N GLY A 111 -2.28 -4.83 8.15
CA GLY A 111 -1.19 -5.78 8.41
C GLY A 111 -1.23 -7.08 7.59
N MET A 112 -2.22 -7.28 6.72
CA MET A 112 -2.30 -8.46 5.86
C MET A 112 -1.86 -8.13 4.44
N ALA A 113 -1.09 -9.04 3.82
CA ALA A 113 -0.73 -8.92 2.42
C ALA A 113 -1.95 -9.14 1.51
N GLY A 114 -2.06 -8.37 0.46
CA GLY A 114 -3.13 -8.51 -0.54
C GLY A 114 -3.56 -7.18 -1.15
N ARG A 115 -4.65 -7.24 -1.90
CA ARG A 115 -5.25 -6.06 -2.54
C ARG A 115 -6.30 -5.46 -1.61
N TYR A 116 -6.19 -4.16 -1.39
CA TYR A 116 -7.13 -3.39 -0.59
C TYR A 116 -7.98 -2.53 -1.50
N GLN A 117 -9.30 -2.59 -1.31
CA GLN A 117 -10.22 -1.67 -1.95
C GLN A 117 -10.54 -0.54 -0.98
N ILE A 118 -10.13 0.67 -1.34
CA ILE A 118 -10.56 1.91 -0.70
C ILE A 118 -11.84 2.36 -1.38
N VAL A 119 -12.81 2.76 -0.59
CA VAL A 119 -14.06 3.36 -1.09
C VAL A 119 -14.11 4.80 -0.63
N ALA A 120 -14.08 5.73 -1.57
CA ALA A 120 -14.42 7.13 -1.34
C ALA A 120 -15.89 7.31 -1.64
N SER A 121 -16.65 7.93 -0.73
CA SER A 121 -18.08 8.11 -0.83
C SER A 121 -18.46 9.57 -0.68
N THR A 122 -19.35 10.09 -1.54
CA THR A 122 -19.96 11.43 -1.41
C THR A 122 -21.48 11.34 -1.53
N PRO A 123 -22.28 12.13 -0.79
CA PRO A 123 -23.72 12.17 -0.99
C PRO A 123 -24.08 12.93 -2.27
N ASP A 124 -25.06 12.41 -3.01
CA ASP A 124 -25.74 13.16 -4.08
C ASP A 124 -26.86 14.08 -3.52
N LYS A 125 -27.53 14.82 -4.40
CA LYS A 125 -28.67 15.70 -4.04
C LYS A 125 -29.84 14.95 -3.39
N SER A 126 -29.94 13.64 -3.56
CA SER A 126 -30.94 12.77 -2.96
C SER A 126 -30.41 12.11 -1.67
N HIS A 127 -29.24 12.50 -1.20
CA HIS A 127 -28.51 11.90 -0.07
C HIS A 127 -28.15 10.41 -0.26
N LYS A 128 -28.13 9.94 -1.50
CA LYS A 128 -27.60 8.62 -1.83
C LYS A 128 -26.08 8.71 -1.96
N LYS A 129 -25.40 7.64 -1.60
CA LYS A 129 -23.94 7.54 -1.77
C LYS A 129 -23.58 7.34 -3.22
N VAL A 130 -22.64 8.15 -3.68
CA VAL A 130 -21.90 7.95 -4.92
C VAL A 130 -20.52 7.45 -4.49
N ASP A 131 -20.11 6.28 -4.95
CA ASP A 131 -18.90 5.60 -4.51
C ASP A 131 -17.86 5.55 -5.63
N LEU A 132 -16.61 5.77 -5.26
CA LEU A 132 -15.43 5.53 -6.08
C LEU A 132 -14.58 4.46 -5.40
N LYS A 133 -14.22 3.43 -6.15
CA LYS A 133 -13.36 2.34 -5.68
C LYS A 133 -11.94 2.56 -6.19
N ILE A 134 -10.98 2.54 -5.28
CA ILE A 134 -9.55 2.71 -5.53
C ILE A 134 -8.85 1.47 -5.00
N GLU A 135 -7.96 0.88 -5.79
CA GLU A 135 -7.24 -0.32 -5.40
C GLU A 135 -5.80 0.02 -4.99
N GLU A 136 -5.34 -0.59 -3.89
CA GLU A 136 -3.98 -0.51 -3.38
C GLU A 136 -3.45 -1.91 -3.09
N ILE A 137 -2.13 -2.10 -3.14
CA ILE A 137 -1.51 -3.40 -2.92
C ILE A 137 -0.60 -3.35 -1.70
N ALA A 138 -0.90 -4.22 -0.71
CA ALA A 138 -0.04 -4.44 0.43
C ALA A 138 0.83 -5.68 0.23
N LEU A 139 2.13 -5.52 0.24
CA LEU A 139 3.11 -6.60 0.11
C LEU A 139 3.45 -7.19 1.47
N GLY A 140 3.36 -8.50 1.58
CA GLY A 140 3.96 -9.24 2.69
C GLY A 140 5.48 -9.31 2.54
N TYR A 141 6.15 -9.82 3.58
CA TYR A 141 7.62 -9.85 3.64
C TYR A 141 8.28 -10.43 2.38
N GLN A 142 7.80 -11.59 1.90
CA GLN A 142 8.41 -12.25 0.74
C GLN A 142 8.16 -11.47 -0.56
N GLN A 143 6.99 -10.91 -0.73
CA GLN A 143 6.65 -10.06 -1.88
C GLN A 143 7.43 -8.75 -1.88
N ASP A 144 7.62 -8.15 -0.70
CA ASP A 144 8.43 -6.93 -0.56
C ASP A 144 9.92 -7.19 -0.83
N LEU A 145 10.45 -8.35 -0.40
CA LEU A 145 11.79 -8.79 -0.84
C LEU A 145 11.86 -8.89 -2.36
N GLY A 146 10.84 -9.49 -3.00
CA GLY A 146 10.74 -9.55 -4.46
C GLY A 146 10.70 -8.18 -5.13
N ARG A 147 10.02 -7.19 -4.51
CA ARG A 147 10.02 -5.80 -4.97
C ARG A 147 11.42 -5.20 -4.96
N HIS A 148 12.17 -5.37 -3.87
CA HIS A 148 13.55 -4.89 -3.80
C HIS A 148 14.47 -5.53 -4.84
N LEU A 149 14.30 -6.84 -5.11
CA LEU A 149 15.02 -7.53 -6.16
C LEU A 149 14.64 -7.01 -7.55
N ASN A 150 13.35 -6.74 -7.78
CA ASN A 150 12.89 -6.09 -9.00
C ASN A 150 13.56 -4.74 -9.22
N ASP A 151 13.54 -3.87 -8.21
CA ASP A 151 14.10 -2.52 -8.26
C ASP A 151 15.61 -2.55 -8.56
N GLN A 152 16.30 -3.56 -8.06
CA GLN A 152 17.74 -3.68 -8.23
C GLN A 152 18.15 -4.29 -9.58
N TYR A 153 17.42 -5.29 -10.08
CA TYR A 153 17.88 -6.13 -11.19
C TYR A 153 17.00 -6.10 -12.44
N CYS A 154 15.69 -5.82 -12.30
CA CYS A 154 14.71 -6.06 -13.34
C CYS A 154 14.05 -4.80 -13.89
N GLU A 155 13.76 -3.84 -13.01
CA GLU A 155 12.98 -2.63 -13.32
C GLU A 155 13.55 -1.85 -14.51
N ARG A 156 14.86 -1.79 -14.62
CA ARG A 156 15.53 -1.07 -15.70
C ARG A 156 15.08 -1.49 -17.11
N CYS A 157 14.67 -2.74 -17.27
CA CYS A 157 14.20 -3.28 -18.56
C CYS A 157 12.70 -3.55 -18.57
N HIS A 158 12.09 -3.90 -17.42
CA HIS A 158 10.71 -4.33 -17.32
C HIS A 158 9.72 -3.20 -16.91
N ASN A 159 10.22 -2.00 -16.64
CA ASN A 159 9.35 -0.86 -16.36
C ASN A 159 9.35 0.11 -17.55
N PRO A 160 8.18 0.29 -18.24
CA PRO A 160 8.04 1.23 -19.35
C PRO A 160 8.06 2.70 -18.91
N GLU A 161 7.83 2.98 -17.62
CA GLU A 161 7.81 4.35 -17.11
C GLU A 161 9.22 4.84 -16.82
N SER A 162 9.65 5.90 -17.50
CA SER A 162 10.84 6.66 -17.15
C SER A 162 10.43 7.88 -16.33
N THR A 163 10.87 7.95 -15.07
CA THR A 163 10.88 9.21 -14.33
C THR A 163 12.17 9.97 -14.66
N VAL A 164 12.20 11.29 -14.34
CA VAL A 164 13.42 12.11 -14.52
C VAL A 164 14.62 11.51 -13.79
N GLU A 165 14.39 10.71 -12.77
CA GLU A 165 15.38 10.08 -11.89
C GLU A 165 15.77 8.66 -12.33
N ARG A 166 14.94 8.00 -13.15
CA ARG A 166 15.13 6.61 -13.58
C ARG A 166 15.07 6.51 -15.10
N VAL A 167 16.21 6.17 -15.70
CA VAL A 167 16.30 5.89 -17.13
C VAL A 167 15.97 4.42 -17.35
N SER A 168 14.78 4.14 -17.87
CA SER A 168 14.43 2.80 -18.35
C SER A 168 15.10 2.51 -19.69
N ASN A 169 15.55 1.26 -19.88
CA ASN A 169 15.97 0.77 -21.18
C ASN A 169 14.78 0.23 -22.00
N PHE A 170 13.59 0.16 -21.43
CA PHE A 170 12.42 -0.45 -22.06
C PHE A 170 12.16 0.06 -23.46
N ASP A 171 12.18 1.38 -23.65
CA ASP A 171 11.89 2.00 -24.94
C ASP A 171 13.01 1.80 -25.99
N ASN A 172 14.22 1.46 -25.55
CA ASN A 172 15.38 1.23 -26.39
C ASN A 172 15.52 -0.24 -26.83
N LEU A 173 14.72 -1.15 -26.29
CA LEU A 173 14.76 -2.57 -26.64
C LEU A 173 13.93 -2.83 -27.92
N GLU A 174 14.49 -3.54 -28.89
CA GLU A 174 13.81 -3.95 -30.10
C GLU A 174 12.60 -4.86 -29.78
N VAL A 175 12.82 -5.84 -28.89
CA VAL A 175 11.74 -6.67 -28.35
C VAL A 175 11.43 -6.19 -26.95
N LYS A 176 10.25 -5.62 -26.78
CA LYS A 176 9.80 -5.11 -25.48
C LYS A 176 9.58 -6.26 -24.49
N PRO A 177 10.18 -6.22 -23.30
CA PRO A 177 9.84 -7.16 -22.24
C PRO A 177 8.43 -6.85 -21.70
N HIS A 178 7.77 -7.86 -21.14
CA HIS A 178 6.49 -7.65 -20.47
C HIS A 178 6.71 -6.88 -19.16
N PRO A 179 6.01 -5.75 -18.92
CA PRO A 179 5.95 -5.14 -17.61
C PRO A 179 5.39 -6.13 -16.59
N PHE A 180 5.89 -6.11 -15.36
CA PHE A 180 5.44 -7.08 -14.35
C PHE A 180 3.98 -6.89 -13.93
N THR A 181 3.39 -5.75 -14.25
CA THR A 181 1.95 -5.49 -14.11
C THR A 181 1.09 -6.12 -15.21
N GLU A 182 1.68 -6.63 -16.31
CA GLU A 182 0.92 -7.21 -17.43
C GLU A 182 0.40 -8.63 -17.12
N GLY A 183 -0.68 -8.70 -16.33
CA GLY A 183 -1.27 -9.97 -15.89
C GLY A 183 -1.85 -10.82 -17.00
N ASP A 184 -2.36 -10.23 -18.07
CA ASP A 184 -2.91 -10.99 -19.21
C ASP A 184 -1.90 -11.95 -19.83
N THR A 185 -0.65 -11.61 -19.84
CA THR A 185 0.44 -12.46 -20.36
C THR A 185 1.11 -13.25 -19.24
N LEU A 186 1.57 -12.57 -18.17
CA LEU A 186 2.38 -13.20 -17.13
C LEU A 186 1.62 -14.23 -16.30
N ASN A 187 0.31 -14.08 -16.13
CA ASN A 187 -0.52 -15.05 -15.41
C ASN A 187 -0.77 -16.35 -16.20
N LYS A 188 -0.46 -16.38 -17.50
CA LYS A 188 -0.53 -17.61 -18.32
C LYS A 188 0.74 -18.45 -18.20
N MET A 189 1.85 -17.83 -17.79
CA MET A 189 3.10 -18.54 -17.51
C MET A 189 3.00 -19.24 -16.15
N SER A 190 3.50 -20.47 -16.09
CA SER A 190 3.61 -21.16 -14.79
C SER A 190 4.76 -20.58 -13.95
N ASP A 191 4.75 -20.82 -12.63
CA ASP A 191 5.85 -20.40 -11.77
C ASP A 191 7.15 -21.15 -12.13
N SER A 192 7.06 -22.36 -12.70
CA SER A 192 8.21 -23.08 -13.24
C SER A 192 8.79 -22.38 -14.48
N ASP A 193 7.94 -21.87 -15.38
CA ASP A 193 8.41 -21.13 -16.55
C ASP A 193 9.05 -19.80 -16.14
N LEU A 194 8.44 -19.08 -15.19
CA LEU A 194 9.04 -17.87 -14.63
C LEU A 194 10.38 -18.19 -13.94
N THR A 195 10.48 -19.30 -13.20
CA THR A 195 11.73 -19.75 -12.60
C THR A 195 12.77 -20.05 -13.66
N ALA A 196 12.40 -20.74 -14.74
CA ALA A 196 13.32 -21.09 -15.81
C ALA A 196 13.85 -19.85 -16.53
N ILE A 197 12.96 -18.93 -16.93
CA ILE A 197 13.37 -17.72 -17.66
C ILE A 197 14.20 -16.76 -16.78
N ILE A 198 13.90 -16.63 -15.49
CA ILE A 198 14.70 -15.82 -14.58
C ILE A 198 16.07 -16.48 -14.33
N SER A 199 16.10 -17.78 -14.09
CA SER A 199 17.35 -18.49 -13.79
C SER A 199 18.31 -18.58 -14.98
N HIS A 200 17.77 -18.85 -16.17
CA HIS A 200 18.58 -19.21 -17.35
C HIS A 200 18.51 -18.16 -18.48
N GLY A 201 17.77 -17.08 -18.28
CA GLY A 201 17.60 -16.01 -19.26
C GLY A 201 16.53 -16.30 -20.31
N GLY A 202 16.31 -15.34 -21.19
CA GLY A 202 15.27 -15.41 -22.22
C GLY A 202 15.35 -16.66 -23.13
N PRO A 203 16.55 -17.12 -23.55
CA PRO A 203 16.68 -18.32 -24.40
C PRO A 203 16.11 -19.60 -23.79
N ALA A 204 15.96 -19.70 -22.46
CA ALA A 204 15.36 -20.87 -21.80
C ALA A 204 13.92 -21.16 -22.24
N LEU A 205 13.21 -20.15 -22.74
CA LEU A 205 11.85 -20.26 -23.24
C LEU A 205 11.70 -19.69 -24.67
N ASP A 206 12.75 -19.79 -25.48
CA ASP A 206 12.80 -19.27 -26.86
C ASP A 206 12.45 -17.77 -26.95
N LYS A 207 12.86 -16.99 -25.93
CA LYS A 207 12.69 -15.54 -25.85
C LYS A 207 14.02 -14.81 -26.13
N SER A 208 13.96 -13.48 -26.07
CA SER A 208 15.10 -12.61 -26.38
C SER A 208 16.34 -12.93 -25.53
N ALA A 209 17.50 -13.08 -26.18
CA ALA A 209 18.79 -13.23 -25.51
C ALA A 209 19.24 -11.98 -24.73
N LEU A 210 18.53 -10.85 -24.88
CA LEU A 210 18.79 -9.64 -24.11
C LEU A 210 18.35 -9.76 -22.64
N MET A 211 17.47 -10.72 -22.31
CA MET A 211 17.19 -11.06 -20.92
C MET A 211 18.29 -11.98 -20.39
N PRO A 212 19.13 -11.51 -19.46
CA PRO A 212 20.23 -12.30 -18.91
C PRO A 212 19.74 -13.40 -17.96
N ALA A 213 20.61 -14.40 -17.75
CA ALA A 213 20.41 -15.40 -16.71
C ALA A 213 20.79 -14.83 -15.34
N TRP A 214 19.93 -15.04 -14.34
CA TRP A 214 20.13 -14.55 -12.97
C TRP A 214 20.41 -15.68 -11.97
N GLY A 215 20.42 -16.95 -12.41
CA GLY A 215 20.55 -18.11 -11.52
C GLY A 215 21.87 -18.19 -10.76
N ASP A 216 22.95 -17.55 -11.24
CA ASP A 216 24.22 -17.46 -10.54
C ASP A 216 24.29 -16.25 -9.58
N THR A 217 23.37 -15.31 -9.72
CA THR A 217 23.32 -14.08 -8.89
C THR A 217 22.23 -14.16 -7.81
N LEU A 218 21.08 -14.70 -8.16
CA LEU A 218 19.92 -14.83 -7.28
C LEU A 218 19.78 -16.27 -6.77
N SER A 219 19.58 -16.43 -5.48
CA SER A 219 19.26 -17.73 -4.89
C SER A 219 17.86 -18.20 -5.33
N LYS A 220 17.56 -19.47 -5.14
CA LYS A 220 16.21 -20.02 -5.41
C LYS A 220 15.13 -19.30 -4.61
N SER A 221 15.42 -18.92 -3.38
CA SER A 221 14.49 -18.15 -2.53
C SER A 221 14.26 -16.73 -3.06
N ASP A 222 15.30 -16.09 -3.61
CA ASP A 222 15.18 -14.76 -4.21
C ASP A 222 14.31 -14.80 -5.47
N ILE A 223 14.50 -15.81 -6.31
CA ILE A 223 13.67 -16.02 -7.51
C ILE A 223 12.20 -16.28 -7.11
N GLN A 224 11.95 -17.07 -6.07
CA GLN A 224 10.59 -17.28 -5.56
C GLN A 224 9.96 -15.99 -5.00
N ALA A 225 10.74 -15.17 -4.30
CA ALA A 225 10.30 -13.87 -3.81
C ALA A 225 9.93 -12.95 -4.97
N LEU A 226 10.76 -12.89 -6.01
CA LEU A 226 10.50 -12.10 -7.22
C LEU A 226 9.22 -12.57 -7.93
N ILE A 227 9.02 -13.89 -8.10
CA ILE A 227 7.79 -14.44 -8.68
C ILE A 227 6.57 -14.07 -7.83
N SER A 228 6.67 -14.17 -6.50
CA SER A 228 5.61 -13.78 -5.58
C SER A 228 5.23 -12.29 -5.72
N TYR A 229 6.22 -11.42 -5.94
CA TYR A 229 6.00 -10.00 -6.23
C TYR A 229 5.29 -9.81 -7.57
N ILE A 230 5.78 -10.43 -8.66
CA ILE A 230 5.16 -10.37 -9.99
C ILE A 230 3.68 -10.77 -9.92
N ARG A 231 3.36 -11.85 -9.19
CA ARG A 231 1.98 -12.31 -9.01
C ARG A 231 1.13 -11.32 -8.20
N ALA A 232 1.72 -10.65 -7.22
CA ALA A 232 1.00 -9.69 -6.38
C ALA A 232 0.57 -8.44 -7.14
N ILE A 233 1.46 -7.92 -8.03
CA ILE A 233 1.20 -6.64 -8.74
C ILE A 233 0.52 -6.81 -10.10
N SER A 234 0.36 -8.05 -10.61
CA SER A 234 -0.22 -8.31 -11.93
C SER A 234 -1.66 -7.78 -12.05
N ASP A 235 -1.98 -7.12 -13.15
CA ASP A 235 -3.32 -6.64 -13.49
C ASP A 235 -3.72 -7.19 -14.88
N PRO A 236 -4.74 -8.03 -15.02
CA PRO A 236 -5.61 -8.53 -13.95
C PRO A 236 -4.86 -9.38 -12.90
N PRO A 237 -5.43 -9.47 -11.66
CA PRO A 237 -4.80 -10.20 -10.57
C PRO A 237 -4.51 -11.66 -10.88
N SER A 238 -3.36 -12.17 -10.43
CA SER A 238 -3.06 -13.60 -10.50
C SER A 238 -4.00 -14.40 -9.60
N ARG A 239 -4.53 -15.51 -10.10
CA ARG A 239 -5.42 -16.40 -9.33
C ARG A 239 -4.75 -17.04 -8.13
N ASN A 240 -3.42 -17.11 -8.12
CA ASN A 240 -2.61 -17.72 -7.05
C ASN A 240 -2.38 -16.76 -5.87
N THR A 241 -2.52 -15.46 -6.05
CA THR A 241 -2.55 -14.47 -4.99
C THR A 241 -4.01 -14.14 -4.74
N GLY A 242 -4.70 -14.96 -3.95
CA GLY A 242 -6.11 -14.72 -3.63
C GLY A 242 -6.33 -13.26 -3.21
N PRO A 243 -7.27 -12.54 -3.83
CA PRO A 243 -7.56 -11.18 -3.42
C PRO A 243 -8.10 -11.23 -2.00
N VAL A 244 -7.47 -10.53 -1.08
CA VAL A 244 -8.08 -10.16 0.18
C VAL A 244 -8.97 -8.96 -0.10
N TYR A 245 -10.04 -9.18 -0.86
CA TYR A 245 -11.10 -8.20 -0.91
C TYR A 245 -11.76 -8.20 0.47
N ALA A 246 -11.89 -7.03 1.08
CA ALA A 246 -12.82 -6.88 2.17
C ALA A 246 -14.19 -7.33 1.64
N LYS A 247 -14.75 -8.35 2.25
CA LYS A 247 -16.16 -8.69 2.02
C LYS A 247 -16.96 -7.53 2.59
N ASP A 248 -17.86 -7.00 1.76
CA ASP A 248 -18.92 -6.08 2.16
C ASP A 248 -19.71 -6.63 3.34
#